data_bbab7cb618e0de70910fc78be1e84a81
#
_entry.id   bbab7cb618e0de70910fc78be1e84a81
#
_cell.length_a   1.000
_cell.length_b   1.000
_cell.length_c   1.000
_cell.angle_alpha   90.00
_cell.angle_beta   90.00
_cell.angle_gamma   90.00
#
_symmetry.space_group_name_H-M   'P 1'
#
loop_
_entity.id
_entity.type
_entity.pdbx_description
1 polymer ?
#
loop_
_entity_poly.entity_id
_entity_poly.type
_entity_poly.pdbx_seq_one_letter_code
_entity_poly.pdbx_strand_id
1 'polypeptide(L)'
;MSLKGNTTMRFIASLSLLALLAFTAPLPAQPPAQIWVVSWIGSVHGPYPSGNPSAQPDMKLAFPSAEAGARDQSFRMIVKPEIWGREARLRLSNALGTRPVTFDGIYVGMQFGSSAVVSGTSRSVTFDGKRSVTIAPGAAAWSDPVALAFVRNPASTELWGRKLAVSFHVAGESGPMTWHAKALQTSYLTLPGAGSRGHDESESAFPVSTTAWYFLDALDMRAPTSAYAIVAFGDSITDGTNSSLNGDDRWPDVLARRLRAVLGNRVSVVNAGIGGNQVVGPKDYSPLMPYPGGPSAGARLERDVLSLSGVSTVIWLEGINDFSRNGNATVEAVQAAMKEGVERIRARMPGVRVIGATLTPALGATNAAHGFAEQDEKRKALNEFIRASGVFDGVADFDSATRDPATGGLKPEFVHNTTTGGDGDRLHPNRLGYIAMGMAVDLNMMRPLAAKAAP
;
A
#
# COMPACT_ATOMS: atom_id res chain seq x y z
N MET A 1 -100.81 -45.11 38.53
CA MET A 1 -99.73 -46.01 38.99
C MET A 1 -98.48 -45.74 38.23
N SER A 2 -97.50 -45.31 38.97
CA SER A 2 -96.18 -44.83 38.57
C SER A 2 -95.32 -45.82 37.81
N LEU A 3 -94.52 -45.38 36.89
CA LEU A 3 -93.11 -45.83 36.72
C LEU A 3 -92.28 -44.78 35.94
N LYS A 4 -91.34 -44.29 36.66
CA LYS A 4 -90.28 -43.39 36.16
C LYS A 4 -89.29 -44.20 35.32
N GLY A 5 -88.86 -43.67 34.16
CA GLY A 5 -87.72 -44.16 33.39
C GLY A 5 -86.73 -43.05 33.24
N ASN A 6 -85.52 -43.18 33.89
CA ASN A 6 -84.39 -42.29 33.83
C ASN A 6 -83.63 -42.58 32.54
N THR A 7 -83.42 -41.53 31.73
CA THR A 7 -82.53 -41.59 30.55
C THR A 7 -81.32 -40.75 30.83
N THR A 8 -80.18 -41.40 31.03
CA THR A 8 -78.87 -40.78 31.21
C THR A 8 -78.31 -40.42 29.88
N MET A 9 -78.16 -39.13 29.65
CA MET A 9 -77.48 -38.53 28.46
C MET A 9 -76.01 -38.51 28.66
N ARG A 10 -75.23 -39.28 27.88
CA ARG A 10 -73.72 -39.23 27.86
C ARG A 10 -73.28 -38.13 26.92
N PHE A 11 -72.65 -37.08 27.46
CA PHE A 11 -71.95 -36.10 26.71
C PHE A 11 -70.55 -36.66 26.31
N ILE A 12 -70.28 -36.78 24.99
CA ILE A 12 -69.01 -37.10 24.44
C ILE A 12 -68.31 -35.73 24.20
N ALA A 13 -67.29 -35.40 25.03
CA ALA A 13 -66.48 -34.23 24.84
C ALA A 13 -65.38 -34.55 23.78
N SER A 14 -65.51 -33.98 22.59
CA SER A 14 -64.50 -34.05 21.56
C SER A 14 -63.42 -33.02 21.86
N LEU A 15 -62.24 -33.47 22.28
CA LEU A 15 -61.07 -32.63 22.44
C LEU A 15 -60.45 -32.38 21.04
N SER A 16 -60.62 -31.18 20.47
CA SER A 16 -59.94 -30.75 19.27
C SER A 16 -58.53 -30.25 19.65
N LEU A 17 -57.50 -31.03 19.28
CA LEU A 17 -56.09 -30.67 19.47
C LEU A 17 -55.69 -29.73 18.32
N LEU A 18 -55.63 -28.40 18.58
CA LEU A 18 -55.08 -27.41 17.67
C LEU A 18 -53.55 -27.51 17.75
N ALA A 19 -52.92 -28.12 16.75
CA ALA A 19 -51.47 -28.09 16.57
C ALA A 19 -51.04 -26.69 16.10
N LEU A 20 -50.48 -25.86 16.96
CA LEU A 20 -49.79 -24.60 16.60
C LEU A 20 -48.51 -24.97 15.88
N LEU A 21 -48.51 -24.90 14.53
CA LEU A 21 -47.29 -24.87 13.74
C LEU A 21 -46.60 -23.51 13.95
N ALA A 22 -45.65 -23.46 14.88
CA ALA A 22 -44.75 -22.32 15.03
C ALA A 22 -43.84 -22.27 13.80
N PHE A 23 -44.13 -21.39 12.85
CA PHE A 23 -43.19 -21.00 11.80
C PHE A 23 -42.03 -20.25 12.48
N THR A 24 -40.91 -20.92 12.74
CA THR A 24 -39.68 -20.28 13.09
C THR A 24 -39.13 -19.61 11.81
N ALA A 25 -39.37 -18.31 11.67
CA ALA A 25 -38.69 -17.55 10.64
C ALA A 25 -37.17 -17.71 10.84
N PRO A 26 -36.39 -18.00 9.78
CA PRO A 26 -34.95 -18.09 9.91
C PRO A 26 -34.44 -16.75 10.44
N LEU A 27 -33.67 -16.78 11.52
CA LEU A 27 -32.97 -15.60 12.03
C LEU A 27 -32.12 -15.04 10.88
N PRO A 28 -32.14 -13.72 10.64
CA PRO A 28 -31.29 -13.13 9.64
C PRO A 28 -29.84 -13.52 9.95
N ALA A 29 -29.17 -14.10 8.96
CA ALA A 29 -27.77 -14.49 9.08
C ALA A 29 -26.97 -13.27 9.53
N GLN A 30 -26.25 -13.38 10.65
CA GLN A 30 -25.36 -12.30 11.09
C GLN A 30 -24.39 -12.00 9.96
N PRO A 31 -24.19 -10.71 9.64
CA PRO A 31 -23.20 -10.35 8.62
C PRO A 31 -21.84 -10.96 9.02
N PRO A 32 -21.09 -11.51 8.05
CA PRO A 32 -19.81 -12.13 8.34
C PRO A 32 -18.89 -11.14 9.06
N ALA A 33 -18.16 -11.64 10.05
CA ALA A 33 -17.19 -10.84 10.79
C ALA A 33 -16.21 -10.16 9.81
N GLN A 34 -15.90 -8.89 10.07
CA GLN A 34 -15.06 -8.07 9.22
C GLN A 34 -13.86 -7.53 9.98
N ILE A 35 -12.75 -7.39 9.27
CA ILE A 35 -11.50 -6.82 9.76
C ILE A 35 -11.07 -5.64 8.89
N TRP A 36 -10.16 -4.82 9.39
CA TRP A 36 -9.43 -3.89 8.56
C TRP A 36 -8.33 -4.61 7.82
N VAL A 37 -8.18 -4.31 6.53
CA VAL A 37 -7.09 -4.80 5.67
C VAL A 37 -6.55 -3.62 4.91
N VAL A 38 -5.23 -3.43 4.96
CA VAL A 38 -4.57 -2.37 4.19
C VAL A 38 -4.78 -2.63 2.69
N SER A 39 -5.24 -1.59 2.01
CA SER A 39 -5.61 -1.65 0.59
C SER A 39 -4.72 -0.79 -0.29
N TRP A 40 -4.02 0.17 0.30
CA TRP A 40 -3.03 1.00 -0.36
C TRP A 40 -2.10 1.62 0.70
N ILE A 41 -0.83 1.81 0.33
CA ILE A 41 0.14 2.61 1.10
C ILE A 41 0.98 3.48 0.17
N GLY A 42 1.40 4.64 0.69
CA GLY A 42 2.47 5.45 0.14
C GLY A 42 3.58 5.53 1.15
N SER A 43 4.59 4.64 1.05
CA SER A 43 5.72 4.60 1.98
C SER A 43 6.45 5.93 2.01
N VAL A 44 6.10 6.76 2.99
CA VAL A 44 6.56 8.15 3.06
C VAL A 44 8.05 8.23 3.42
N HIS A 45 8.70 9.20 2.83
CA HIS A 45 10.09 9.58 3.08
C HIS A 45 10.25 11.09 2.88
N GLY A 46 11.43 11.60 2.79
CA GLY A 46 11.66 13.03 2.67
C GLY A 46 12.15 13.61 3.98
N PRO A 47 11.94 14.87 4.33
CA PRO A 47 10.87 15.76 3.84
C PRO A 47 11.08 16.25 2.42
N TYR A 48 9.99 16.68 1.76
CA TYR A 48 10.06 17.35 0.47
C TYR A 48 11.07 18.54 0.53
N PRO A 49 11.95 18.73 -0.46
CA PRO A 49 12.06 17.99 -1.72
C PRO A 49 13.05 16.80 -1.70
N SER A 50 13.53 16.35 -0.52
CA SER A 50 14.45 15.21 -0.45
C SER A 50 13.75 13.91 -0.85
N GLY A 51 14.24 13.25 -1.89
CA GLY A 51 13.68 12.02 -2.46
C GLY A 51 14.21 11.75 -3.86
N ASN A 52 13.77 10.65 -4.45
CA ASN A 52 14.11 10.24 -5.81
C ASN A 52 12.87 10.24 -6.72
N PRO A 53 12.30 11.39 -7.09
CA PRO A 53 11.10 11.46 -7.92
C PRO A 53 11.38 10.93 -9.34
N SER A 54 10.31 10.46 -10.01
CA SER A 54 10.32 10.15 -11.43
C SER A 54 9.17 10.87 -12.12
N ALA A 55 9.44 11.47 -13.29
CA ALA A 55 8.45 12.21 -14.07
C ALA A 55 7.74 13.34 -13.27
N GLN A 56 8.36 13.86 -12.22
CA GLN A 56 7.82 14.91 -11.38
C GLN A 56 7.90 16.26 -12.09
N PRO A 57 6.79 16.99 -12.27
CA PRO A 57 6.81 18.36 -12.79
C PRO A 57 7.57 19.33 -11.88
N ASP A 58 7.97 20.49 -12.39
CA ASP A 58 8.49 21.57 -11.54
C ASP A 58 7.37 22.06 -10.61
N MET A 59 7.62 21.94 -9.30
CA MET A 59 6.65 22.25 -8.26
C MET A 59 6.77 23.68 -7.70
N LYS A 60 7.61 24.53 -8.28
CA LYS A 60 7.81 25.90 -7.79
C LYS A 60 6.53 26.74 -7.75
N LEU A 61 5.58 26.47 -8.66
CA LEU A 61 4.28 27.14 -8.67
C LEU A 61 3.41 26.74 -7.47
N ALA A 62 3.47 25.46 -7.08
CA ALA A 62 2.72 24.93 -5.94
C ALA A 62 3.46 25.15 -4.61
N PHE A 63 4.79 25.04 -4.63
CA PHE A 63 5.64 25.17 -3.45
C PHE A 63 6.79 26.15 -3.72
N PRO A 64 6.53 27.46 -3.67
CA PRO A 64 7.56 28.50 -3.93
C PRO A 64 8.72 28.45 -2.92
N SER A 65 8.46 27.95 -1.71
CA SER A 65 9.47 27.69 -0.68
C SER A 65 9.29 26.29 -0.13
N ALA A 66 10.33 25.44 -0.25
CA ALA A 66 10.34 24.11 0.34
C ALA A 66 10.27 24.13 1.88
N GLU A 67 10.82 25.17 2.51
CA GLU A 67 10.81 25.37 3.96
C GLU A 67 9.39 25.71 4.48
N ALA A 68 8.64 26.53 3.74
CA ALA A 68 7.26 26.84 4.06
C ALA A 68 6.31 25.66 3.76
N GLY A 69 6.66 24.86 2.77
CA GLY A 69 5.86 23.75 2.31
C GLY A 69 4.52 24.19 1.71
N ALA A 70 3.45 23.49 2.05
CA ALA A 70 2.09 23.86 1.67
C ALA A 70 1.63 25.12 2.45
N ARG A 71 0.85 25.99 1.79
CA ARG A 71 0.38 27.26 2.36
C ARG A 71 -1.12 27.46 2.04
N ASP A 72 -2.00 27.21 3.02
CA ASP A 72 -3.45 27.35 2.85
C ASP A 72 -3.91 26.71 1.53
N GLN A 73 -3.62 25.40 1.39
CA GLN A 73 -3.59 24.70 0.10
C GLN A 73 -4.27 23.35 0.18
N SER A 74 -5.04 22.99 -0.83
CA SER A 74 -5.70 21.69 -0.94
C SER A 74 -4.93 20.72 -1.81
N PHE A 75 -4.94 19.47 -1.40
CA PHE A 75 -4.34 18.31 -2.05
C PHE A 75 -5.43 17.34 -2.48
N ARG A 76 -5.25 16.70 -3.62
CA ARG A 76 -6.09 15.59 -4.10
C ARG A 76 -5.20 14.45 -4.53
N MET A 77 -4.96 13.52 -3.62
CA MET A 77 -4.12 12.34 -3.85
C MET A 77 -4.96 11.25 -4.49
N ILE A 78 -4.50 10.76 -5.63
CA ILE A 78 -5.14 9.66 -6.36
C ILE A 78 -4.47 8.37 -5.93
N VAL A 79 -5.28 7.42 -5.44
CA VAL A 79 -4.82 6.14 -4.92
C VAL A 79 -5.64 4.99 -5.53
N LYS A 80 -5.01 3.84 -5.76
CA LYS A 80 -5.64 2.64 -6.29
C LYS A 80 -5.83 1.61 -5.16
N PRO A 81 -7.05 1.43 -4.64
CA PRO A 81 -7.31 0.34 -3.69
C PRO A 81 -7.08 -1.02 -4.32
N GLU A 82 -6.34 -1.90 -3.65
CA GLU A 82 -6.12 -3.27 -4.10
C GLU A 82 -7.28 -4.21 -3.74
N ILE A 83 -7.98 -3.93 -2.64
CA ILE A 83 -9.27 -4.53 -2.32
C ILE A 83 -10.29 -3.43 -2.06
N TRP A 84 -11.57 -3.77 -2.17
CA TRP A 84 -12.68 -2.85 -1.91
C TRP A 84 -13.50 -3.31 -0.73
N GLY A 85 -14.01 -2.34 0.04
CA GLY A 85 -14.95 -2.50 1.16
C GLY A 85 -16.04 -1.44 1.08
N ARG A 86 -17.09 -1.61 1.89
CA ARG A 86 -18.13 -0.59 2.04
C ARG A 86 -17.74 0.52 3.02
N GLU A 87 -16.67 0.31 3.76
CA GLU A 87 -16.08 1.28 4.68
C GLU A 87 -14.57 1.34 4.43
N ALA A 88 -14.01 2.54 4.52
CA ALA A 88 -12.59 2.81 4.46
C ALA A 88 -12.16 3.63 5.68
N ARG A 89 -10.85 3.67 5.96
CA ARG A 89 -10.21 4.67 6.81
C ARG A 89 -8.88 5.09 6.19
N LEU A 90 -8.51 6.33 6.42
CA LEU A 90 -7.32 6.96 5.85
C LEU A 90 -6.31 7.23 6.97
N ARG A 91 -5.01 7.12 6.66
CA ARG A 91 -3.95 7.56 7.57
C ARG A 91 -3.24 8.78 6.97
N LEU A 92 -3.35 9.93 7.67
CA LEU A 92 -2.55 11.10 7.37
C LEU A 92 -1.29 11.10 8.24
N SER A 93 -0.17 11.52 7.67
CA SER A 93 1.14 11.39 8.28
C SER A 93 1.93 12.71 8.23
N ASN A 94 2.47 13.09 9.36
CA ASN A 94 3.47 14.13 9.52
C ASN A 94 4.80 13.55 10.05
N ALA A 95 5.07 12.27 9.66
CA ALA A 95 6.19 11.49 10.17
C ALA A 95 7.55 12.15 9.97
N LEU A 96 7.67 13.01 8.96
CA LEU A 96 8.92 13.67 8.57
C LEU A 96 8.83 15.20 8.60
N GLY A 97 7.73 15.72 9.14
CA GLY A 97 7.57 17.15 9.38
C GLY A 97 8.36 17.61 10.63
N THR A 98 8.61 18.91 10.71
CA THR A 98 9.34 19.56 11.84
C THR A 98 8.44 20.42 12.72
N ARG A 99 7.18 20.63 12.32
CA ARG A 99 6.16 21.36 13.07
C ARG A 99 4.79 20.69 12.94
N PRO A 100 3.82 20.94 13.84
CA PRO A 100 2.46 20.42 13.71
C PRO A 100 1.80 20.89 12.42
N VAL A 101 1.04 20.02 11.79
CA VAL A 101 0.24 20.32 10.59
C VAL A 101 -1.23 20.08 10.89
N THR A 102 -2.07 21.07 10.58
CA THR A 102 -3.53 20.95 10.70
C THR A 102 -4.13 20.65 9.34
N PHE A 103 -4.90 19.57 9.29
CA PHE A 103 -5.66 19.15 8.11
C PHE A 103 -7.14 19.34 8.38
N ASP A 104 -7.87 19.88 7.40
CA ASP A 104 -9.32 19.97 7.39
C ASP A 104 -9.87 19.72 5.97
N GLY A 105 -11.18 19.90 5.77
CA GLY A 105 -11.78 19.72 4.46
C GLY A 105 -11.44 18.39 3.82
N ILE A 106 -11.45 17.31 4.61
CA ILE A 106 -10.99 15.99 4.17
C ILE A 106 -12.15 15.21 3.56
N TYR A 107 -11.96 14.72 2.33
CA TYR A 107 -12.96 14.00 1.56
C TYR A 107 -12.35 12.81 0.83
N VAL A 108 -13.16 11.78 0.58
CA VAL A 108 -12.84 10.65 -0.28
C VAL A 108 -13.98 10.42 -1.26
N GLY A 109 -13.66 10.20 -2.54
CA GLY A 109 -14.64 9.89 -3.58
C GLY A 109 -14.03 9.07 -4.69
N MET A 110 -14.87 8.52 -5.59
CA MET A 110 -14.42 7.78 -6.75
C MET A 110 -13.81 8.77 -7.76
N GLN A 111 -12.58 8.55 -8.20
CA GLN A 111 -11.99 9.33 -9.29
C GLN A 111 -12.79 9.10 -10.58
N PHE A 112 -13.17 10.19 -11.25
CA PHE A 112 -13.77 10.14 -12.59
C PHE A 112 -12.68 10.09 -13.66
N GLY A 113 -11.77 11.04 -13.62
CA GLY A 113 -10.62 11.20 -14.51
C GLY A 113 -9.91 12.49 -14.13
N SER A 114 -8.62 12.65 -14.43
CA SER A 114 -7.83 13.81 -13.97
C SER A 114 -8.02 14.01 -12.47
N SER A 115 -8.30 15.24 -12.01
CA SER A 115 -8.65 15.54 -10.61
C SER A 115 -10.16 15.50 -10.33
N ALA A 116 -11.02 15.24 -11.33
CA ALA A 116 -12.47 15.18 -11.13
C ALA A 116 -12.90 13.95 -10.32
N VAL A 117 -13.95 14.13 -9.51
CA VAL A 117 -14.60 13.09 -8.72
C VAL A 117 -15.95 12.73 -9.36
N VAL A 118 -16.30 11.45 -9.38
CA VAL A 118 -17.63 11.00 -9.85
C VAL A 118 -18.70 11.64 -8.97
N SER A 119 -19.60 12.38 -9.61
CA SER A 119 -20.61 13.17 -8.88
C SER A 119 -21.45 12.33 -7.92
N GLY A 120 -21.64 12.85 -6.72
CA GLY A 120 -22.38 12.20 -5.64
C GLY A 120 -21.61 11.10 -4.91
N THR A 121 -20.33 10.85 -5.24
CA THR A 121 -19.51 9.86 -4.51
C THR A 121 -18.66 10.47 -3.40
N SER A 122 -18.50 11.79 -3.36
CA SER A 122 -17.70 12.48 -2.34
C SER A 122 -18.27 12.28 -0.94
N ARG A 123 -17.41 11.89 0.01
CA ARG A 123 -17.75 11.63 1.42
C ARG A 123 -16.78 12.39 2.32
N SER A 124 -17.32 13.15 3.27
CA SER A 124 -16.53 13.81 4.31
C SER A 124 -15.90 12.77 5.25
N VAL A 125 -14.65 13.01 5.61
CA VAL A 125 -13.87 12.18 6.51
C VAL A 125 -13.65 12.94 7.82
N THR A 126 -13.74 12.26 8.95
CA THR A 126 -13.55 12.82 10.29
C THR A 126 -12.43 12.10 11.04
N PHE A 127 -11.96 12.73 12.11
CA PHE A 127 -10.97 12.21 13.06
C PHE A 127 -11.50 12.45 14.47
N ASP A 128 -11.80 11.39 15.22
CA ASP A 128 -12.48 11.46 16.52
C ASP A 128 -13.77 12.31 16.46
N GLY A 129 -14.57 12.13 15.40
CA GLY A 129 -15.80 12.87 15.14
C GLY A 129 -15.60 14.31 14.67
N LYS A 130 -14.37 14.81 14.57
CA LYS A 130 -14.05 16.19 14.15
C LYS A 130 -13.71 16.25 12.66
N ARG A 131 -14.03 17.37 12.01
CA ARG A 131 -13.70 17.63 10.60
C ARG A 131 -12.29 18.15 10.37
N SER A 132 -11.47 18.22 11.41
CA SER A 132 -10.08 18.63 11.36
C SER A 132 -9.23 17.80 12.33
N VAL A 133 -7.95 17.66 12.01
CA VAL A 133 -6.95 17.01 12.86
C VAL A 133 -5.63 17.77 12.77
N THR A 134 -4.99 17.97 13.93
CA THR A 134 -3.61 18.49 13.98
C THR A 134 -2.67 17.36 14.33
N ILE A 135 -1.70 17.09 13.45
CA ILE A 135 -0.74 16.00 13.59
C ILE A 135 0.63 16.57 13.96
N ALA A 136 1.15 16.14 15.09
CA ALA A 136 2.48 16.55 15.57
C ALA A 136 3.61 16.03 14.66
N PRO A 137 4.82 16.64 14.69
CA PRO A 137 6.00 16.08 14.05
C PRO A 137 6.25 14.63 14.48
N GLY A 138 6.63 13.78 13.53
CA GLY A 138 6.90 12.36 13.78
C GLY A 138 5.66 11.48 13.91
N ALA A 139 4.45 12.06 13.91
CA ALA A 139 3.19 11.34 14.15
C ALA A 139 2.38 11.09 12.87
N ALA A 140 1.42 10.18 12.99
CA ALA A 140 0.37 9.93 12.00
C ALA A 140 -0.97 9.70 12.72
N ALA A 141 -2.08 9.90 12.01
CA ALA A 141 -3.41 9.71 12.56
C ALA A 141 -4.31 8.94 11.57
N TRP A 142 -5.05 7.96 12.09
CA TRP A 142 -6.11 7.30 11.36
C TRP A 142 -7.42 8.09 11.46
N SER A 143 -8.14 8.17 10.36
CA SER A 143 -9.49 8.71 10.35
C SER A 143 -10.49 7.77 11.02
N ASP A 144 -11.65 8.31 11.36
CA ASP A 144 -12.84 7.50 11.60
C ASP A 144 -13.19 6.67 10.37
N PRO A 145 -13.94 5.55 10.51
CA PRO A 145 -14.50 4.83 9.38
C PRO A 145 -15.39 5.74 8.53
N VAL A 146 -15.19 5.72 7.21
CA VAL A 146 -16.02 6.44 6.25
C VAL A 146 -16.79 5.45 5.39
N ALA A 147 -18.12 5.58 5.35
CA ALA A 147 -18.99 4.74 4.54
C ALA A 147 -18.86 5.11 3.05
N LEU A 148 -18.46 4.15 2.22
CA LEU A 148 -18.39 4.28 0.76
C LEU A 148 -19.71 3.79 0.13
N ALA A 149 -20.79 4.57 0.29
CA ALA A 149 -22.13 4.17 -0.14
C ALA A 149 -22.25 3.85 -1.64
N PHE A 150 -21.30 4.35 -2.46
CA PHE A 150 -21.19 4.04 -3.88
C PHE A 150 -20.64 2.62 -4.15
N VAL A 151 -20.03 1.96 -3.15
CA VAL A 151 -19.56 0.57 -3.25
C VAL A 151 -20.69 -0.37 -2.85
N ARG A 152 -21.56 -0.71 -3.82
CA ARG A 152 -22.70 -1.59 -3.59
C ARG A 152 -22.29 -3.04 -3.37
N ASN A 153 -21.35 -3.52 -4.18
CA ASN A 153 -20.76 -4.86 -4.10
C ASN A 153 -19.24 -4.76 -4.16
N PRO A 154 -18.52 -4.93 -3.03
CA PRO A 154 -17.05 -4.88 -3.02
C PRO A 154 -16.37 -5.90 -3.93
N ALA A 155 -17.05 -7.02 -4.24
CA ALA A 155 -16.51 -8.06 -5.13
C ALA A 155 -16.77 -7.80 -6.63
N SER A 156 -17.46 -6.69 -6.98
CA SER A 156 -17.75 -6.37 -8.37
C SER A 156 -16.47 -6.13 -9.17
N THR A 157 -16.40 -6.71 -10.37
CA THR A 157 -15.30 -6.47 -11.33
C THR A 157 -15.26 -5.03 -11.84
N GLU A 158 -16.38 -4.30 -11.76
CA GLU A 158 -16.45 -2.87 -12.12
C GLU A 158 -15.54 -1.98 -11.25
N LEU A 159 -15.15 -2.47 -10.07
CA LEU A 159 -14.23 -1.77 -9.16
C LEU A 159 -12.75 -2.05 -9.47
N TRP A 160 -12.46 -3.04 -10.33
CA TRP A 160 -11.08 -3.39 -10.65
C TRP A 160 -10.36 -2.25 -11.37
N GLY A 161 -9.21 -1.83 -10.82
CA GLY A 161 -8.43 -0.72 -11.35
C GLY A 161 -9.05 0.66 -11.14
N ARG A 162 -10.25 0.77 -10.51
CA ARG A 162 -10.80 2.08 -10.15
C ARG A 162 -9.97 2.71 -9.04
N LYS A 163 -9.92 4.04 -9.06
CA LYS A 163 -9.11 4.83 -8.13
C LYS A 163 -10.00 5.70 -7.26
N LEU A 164 -9.52 6.00 -6.06
CA LEU A 164 -10.10 6.99 -5.17
C LEU A 164 -9.32 8.30 -5.26
N ALA A 165 -10.04 9.40 -5.17
CA ALA A 165 -9.52 10.73 -4.94
C ALA A 165 -9.67 11.04 -3.45
N VAL A 166 -8.55 11.12 -2.73
CA VAL A 166 -8.49 11.55 -1.34
C VAL A 166 -8.07 13.00 -1.31
N SER A 167 -8.96 13.88 -0.90
CA SER A 167 -8.73 15.32 -0.85
C SER A 167 -8.63 15.79 0.59
N PHE A 168 -7.71 16.71 0.87
CA PHE A 168 -7.57 17.38 2.16
C PHE A 168 -6.95 18.76 1.98
N HIS A 169 -7.20 19.65 2.92
CA HIS A 169 -6.66 20.99 2.99
C HIS A 169 -5.65 21.08 4.13
N VAL A 170 -4.53 21.73 3.88
CA VAL A 170 -3.54 22.13 4.87
C VAL A 170 -3.84 23.54 5.31
N ALA A 171 -4.30 23.71 6.55
CA ALA A 171 -4.61 25.01 7.13
C ALA A 171 -3.32 25.74 7.54
N GLY A 172 -3.05 26.90 6.92
CA GLY A 172 -1.82 27.67 7.15
C GLY A 172 -0.60 27.06 6.44
N GLU A 173 0.56 27.14 7.07
CA GLU A 173 1.82 26.63 6.53
C GLU A 173 2.18 25.27 7.17
N SER A 174 2.52 24.28 6.33
CA SER A 174 2.90 22.96 6.83
C SER A 174 4.34 22.89 7.35
N GLY A 175 5.24 23.72 6.86
CA GLY A 175 6.68 23.46 6.94
C GLY A 175 7.10 22.32 6.00
N PRO A 176 8.29 21.75 6.23
CA PRO A 176 8.75 20.62 5.43
C PRO A 176 7.74 19.46 5.42
N MET A 177 7.39 19.01 4.21
CA MET A 177 6.26 18.08 4.01
C MET A 177 6.73 16.64 4.00
N THR A 178 6.06 15.79 4.75
CA THR A 178 6.12 14.33 4.59
C THR A 178 5.57 13.96 3.20
N TRP A 179 6.31 13.18 2.40
CA TRP A 179 5.90 12.79 1.07
C TRP A 179 6.44 11.44 0.65
N HIS A 180 5.86 10.88 -0.41
CA HIS A 180 6.41 9.78 -1.19
C HIS A 180 6.73 10.29 -2.59
N ALA A 181 8.01 10.36 -2.92
CA ALA A 181 8.49 11.11 -4.10
C ALA A 181 8.16 10.44 -5.44
N LYS A 182 8.01 9.10 -5.47
CA LYS A 182 7.86 8.31 -6.70
C LYS A 182 6.52 7.57 -6.74
N ALA A 183 5.42 8.30 -6.63
CA ALA A 183 4.11 7.68 -6.73
C ALA A 183 3.86 7.04 -8.10
N LEU A 184 4.40 7.62 -9.18
CA LEU A 184 4.11 7.27 -10.57
C LEU A 184 2.59 7.24 -10.87
N GLN A 185 1.86 7.98 -10.06
CA GLN A 185 0.44 8.21 -10.15
C GLN A 185 0.20 9.71 -10.10
N THR A 186 -0.46 10.25 -11.13
CA THR A 186 -0.79 11.67 -11.15
C THR A 186 -1.79 11.99 -10.07
N SER A 187 -1.42 12.93 -9.22
CA SER A 187 -2.24 13.56 -8.18
C SER A 187 -2.29 15.07 -8.41
N TYR A 188 -3.05 15.82 -7.65
CA TYR A 188 -3.37 17.19 -7.99
C TYR A 188 -3.35 18.09 -6.76
N LEU A 189 -3.05 19.38 -7.00
CA LEU A 189 -2.92 20.40 -5.98
C LEU A 189 -3.63 21.68 -6.43
N THR A 190 -4.09 22.45 -5.47
CA THR A 190 -4.46 23.85 -5.71
C THR A 190 -3.21 24.73 -5.73
N LEU A 191 -3.34 25.99 -6.09
CA LEU A 191 -2.33 27.00 -5.82
C LEU A 191 -2.30 27.34 -4.33
N PRO A 192 -1.17 27.86 -3.81
CA PRO A 192 -1.10 28.39 -2.44
C PRO A 192 -2.15 29.48 -2.20
N GLY A 193 -2.75 29.49 -1.01
CA GLY A 193 -3.79 30.46 -0.64
C GLY A 193 -5.16 30.19 -1.26
N ALA A 194 -5.37 29.03 -1.90
CA ALA A 194 -6.66 28.71 -2.50
C ALA A 194 -7.72 28.22 -1.50
N GLY A 195 -7.33 27.96 -0.26
CA GLY A 195 -8.20 27.49 0.80
C GLY A 195 -8.68 26.04 0.63
N SER A 196 -9.72 25.69 1.37
CA SER A 196 -10.28 24.33 1.42
C SER A 196 -11.14 24.04 0.19
N ARG A 197 -10.67 23.16 -0.69
CA ARG A 197 -11.32 22.73 -1.95
C ARG A 197 -11.61 21.24 -2.00
N GLY A 198 -11.43 20.53 -0.89
CA GLY A 198 -11.59 19.08 -0.85
C GLY A 198 -12.96 18.58 -1.30
N HIS A 199 -14.02 19.37 -1.07
CA HIS A 199 -15.40 19.04 -1.44
C HIS A 199 -15.73 19.25 -2.94
N ASP A 200 -14.90 19.99 -3.70
CA ASP A 200 -15.16 20.28 -5.12
C ASP A 200 -15.03 18.98 -5.93
N GLU A 201 -16.08 18.57 -6.61
CA GLU A 201 -16.05 17.38 -7.49
C GLU A 201 -15.44 17.69 -8.86
N SER A 202 -15.45 18.95 -9.28
CA SER A 202 -14.84 19.45 -10.52
C SER A 202 -13.31 19.50 -10.41
N GLU A 203 -12.65 19.35 -11.55
CA GLU A 203 -11.19 19.48 -11.67
C GLU A 203 -10.68 20.93 -11.61
N SER A 204 -11.52 21.92 -11.84
CA SER A 204 -11.13 23.34 -12.01
C SER A 204 -10.37 23.92 -10.80
N ALA A 205 -10.60 23.41 -9.59
CA ALA A 205 -9.91 23.86 -8.39
C ALA A 205 -8.48 23.34 -8.25
N PHE A 206 -8.08 22.31 -9.03
CA PHE A 206 -6.80 21.58 -8.88
C PHE A 206 -5.94 21.69 -10.14
N PRO A 207 -5.41 22.86 -10.48
CA PRO A 207 -4.70 23.10 -11.74
C PRO A 207 -3.28 22.56 -11.80
N VAL A 208 -2.68 22.18 -10.65
CA VAL A 208 -1.30 21.69 -10.59
C VAL A 208 -1.27 20.18 -10.44
N SER A 209 -0.56 19.50 -11.34
CA SER A 209 -0.32 18.04 -11.24
C SER A 209 0.99 17.75 -10.56
N THR A 210 1.06 16.58 -9.91
CA THR A 210 2.24 15.99 -9.29
C THR A 210 2.28 14.49 -9.51
N THR A 211 3.45 13.86 -9.50
CA THR A 211 3.62 12.41 -9.54
C THR A 211 4.09 11.84 -8.20
N ALA A 212 3.82 12.57 -7.13
CA ALA A 212 4.14 12.23 -5.75
C ALA A 212 2.87 12.18 -4.89
N TRP A 213 2.93 11.53 -3.73
CA TRP A 213 1.91 11.62 -2.69
C TRP A 213 2.44 12.42 -1.51
N TYR A 214 1.59 13.26 -0.94
CA TYR A 214 1.91 14.11 0.21
C TYR A 214 0.99 13.78 1.38
N PHE A 215 1.52 13.66 2.58
CA PHE A 215 0.82 13.48 3.86
C PHE A 215 -0.11 12.26 3.97
N LEU A 216 -0.61 11.71 2.89
CA LEU A 216 -1.41 10.49 2.89
C LEU A 216 -0.47 9.28 2.78
N ASP A 217 -0.52 8.35 3.75
CA ASP A 217 0.41 7.23 3.76
C ASP A 217 -0.24 5.84 3.84
N ALA A 218 -1.54 5.74 4.18
CA ALA A 218 -2.24 4.45 4.11
C ALA A 218 -3.76 4.61 3.91
N LEU A 219 -4.35 3.58 3.33
CA LEU A 219 -5.78 3.37 3.17
C LEU A 219 -6.11 1.94 3.57
N ASP A 220 -7.00 1.76 4.54
CA ASP A 220 -7.59 0.48 4.89
C ASP A 220 -9.01 0.36 4.35
N MET A 221 -9.41 -0.87 4.02
CA MET A 221 -10.79 -1.23 3.70
C MET A 221 -11.33 -2.24 4.70
N ARG A 222 -12.61 -2.12 5.02
CA ARG A 222 -13.33 -3.11 5.82
C ARG A 222 -13.64 -4.32 4.94
N ALA A 223 -13.09 -5.49 5.28
CA ALA A 223 -13.15 -6.70 4.47
C ALA A 223 -13.51 -7.93 5.31
N PRO A 224 -14.00 -9.03 4.70
CA PRO A 224 -14.21 -10.29 5.41
C PRO A 224 -12.93 -10.79 6.09
N THR A 225 -13.06 -11.54 7.19
CA THR A 225 -11.92 -12.13 7.92
C THR A 225 -11.04 -13.06 7.09
N SER A 226 -11.54 -13.52 5.94
CA SER A 226 -10.74 -14.29 4.96
C SER A 226 -9.87 -13.44 4.03
N ALA A 227 -10.01 -12.10 4.08
CA ALA A 227 -9.17 -11.19 3.31
C ALA A 227 -7.85 -10.91 4.05
N TYR A 228 -6.80 -10.63 3.28
CA TYR A 228 -5.47 -10.37 3.81
C TYR A 228 -4.65 -9.47 2.89
N ALA A 229 -3.54 -8.96 3.40
CA ALA A 229 -2.60 -8.15 2.65
C ALA A 229 -1.23 -8.80 2.53
N ILE A 230 -0.58 -8.50 1.41
CA ILE A 230 0.82 -8.81 1.10
C ILE A 230 1.53 -7.48 0.97
N VAL A 231 2.62 -7.30 1.69
CA VAL A 231 3.45 -6.09 1.61
C VAL A 231 4.67 -6.37 0.73
N ALA A 232 4.79 -5.66 -0.37
CA ALA A 232 6.00 -5.62 -1.19
C ALA A 232 6.94 -4.56 -0.60
N PHE A 233 7.91 -4.99 0.20
CA PHE A 233 8.84 -4.11 0.92
C PHE A 233 10.17 -4.06 0.18
N GLY A 234 10.68 -2.84 -0.11
CA GLY A 234 11.91 -2.75 -0.91
C GLY A 234 12.34 -1.34 -1.31
N ASP A 235 13.22 -1.31 -2.28
CA ASP A 235 13.86 -0.10 -2.82
C ASP A 235 13.19 0.42 -4.12
N SER A 236 13.96 1.10 -4.99
CA SER A 236 13.51 1.68 -6.26
C SER A 236 12.92 0.65 -7.23
N ILE A 237 13.34 -0.62 -7.16
CA ILE A 237 12.85 -1.67 -8.04
C ILE A 237 11.44 -2.11 -7.61
N THR A 238 11.16 -2.08 -6.32
CA THR A 238 9.81 -2.29 -5.80
C THR A 238 8.93 -1.04 -5.99
N ASP A 239 9.48 0.14 -5.75
CA ASP A 239 8.83 1.44 -5.98
C ASP A 239 8.44 1.65 -7.45
N GLY A 240 9.22 1.09 -8.40
CA GLY A 240 8.88 0.99 -9.81
C GLY A 240 9.56 2.01 -10.71
N THR A 241 10.80 2.40 -10.42
CA THR A 241 11.60 3.23 -11.35
C THR A 241 11.57 2.63 -12.75
N ASN A 242 11.40 3.45 -13.79
CA ASN A 242 11.25 3.07 -15.20
C ASN A 242 9.92 2.39 -15.58
N SER A 243 8.97 2.23 -14.66
CA SER A 243 7.60 1.81 -14.98
C SER A 243 6.77 2.96 -15.56
N SER A 244 5.51 2.69 -15.94
CA SER A 244 4.67 3.67 -16.63
C SER A 244 3.95 4.60 -15.64
N LEU A 245 3.98 5.90 -15.95
CA LEU A 245 3.13 6.86 -15.24
C LEU A 245 1.65 6.48 -15.41
N ASN A 246 0.93 6.36 -14.30
CA ASN A 246 -0.47 5.91 -14.23
C ASN A 246 -0.73 4.48 -14.75
N GLY A 247 0.34 3.70 -15.02
CA GLY A 247 0.24 2.39 -15.67
C GLY A 247 -0.07 1.24 -14.72
N ASP A 248 0.18 1.40 -13.43
CA ASP A 248 0.02 0.33 -12.44
C ASP A 248 0.68 -0.99 -12.93
N ASP A 249 1.94 -0.91 -13.40
CA ASP A 249 2.66 -1.99 -14.08
C ASP A 249 3.99 -2.39 -13.42
N ARG A 250 4.17 -2.04 -12.15
CA ARG A 250 5.26 -2.50 -11.28
C ARG A 250 5.09 -3.98 -10.96
N TRP A 251 6.14 -4.66 -10.52
CA TRP A 251 6.01 -6.07 -10.17
C TRP A 251 4.95 -6.38 -9.10
N PRO A 252 4.73 -5.52 -8.05
CA PRO A 252 3.63 -5.75 -7.11
C PRO A 252 2.25 -5.62 -7.77
N ASP A 253 2.07 -4.70 -8.73
CA ASP A 253 0.81 -4.55 -9.48
C ASP A 253 0.53 -5.77 -10.37
N VAL A 254 1.57 -6.37 -10.96
CA VAL A 254 1.45 -7.62 -11.74
C VAL A 254 1.03 -8.77 -10.83
N LEU A 255 1.67 -8.91 -9.67
CA LEU A 255 1.31 -9.91 -8.66
C LEU A 255 -0.14 -9.72 -8.17
N ALA A 256 -0.54 -8.47 -7.91
CA ALA A 256 -1.90 -8.13 -7.48
C ALA A 256 -2.94 -8.59 -8.52
N ARG A 257 -2.73 -8.33 -9.81
CA ARG A 257 -3.62 -8.78 -10.89
C ARG A 257 -3.72 -10.30 -10.96
N ARG A 258 -2.59 -11.03 -10.83
CA ARG A 258 -2.56 -12.49 -10.83
C ARG A 258 -3.34 -13.08 -9.66
N LEU A 259 -3.13 -12.56 -8.46
CA LEU A 259 -3.83 -13.01 -7.26
C LEU A 259 -5.31 -12.67 -7.30
N ARG A 260 -5.67 -11.49 -7.79
CA ARG A 260 -7.06 -11.08 -7.95
C ARG A 260 -7.82 -11.98 -8.94
N ALA A 261 -7.19 -12.40 -10.03
CA ALA A 261 -7.79 -13.34 -10.99
C ALA A 261 -8.14 -14.68 -10.34
N VAL A 262 -7.38 -15.14 -9.35
CA VAL A 262 -7.59 -16.43 -8.67
C VAL A 262 -8.45 -16.30 -7.41
N LEU A 263 -8.26 -15.22 -6.63
CA LEU A 263 -8.81 -15.07 -5.28
C LEU A 263 -9.89 -13.98 -5.18
N GLY A 264 -10.12 -13.21 -6.25
CA GLY A 264 -11.09 -12.11 -6.25
C GLY A 264 -10.70 -10.99 -5.28
N ASN A 265 -11.70 -10.39 -4.62
CA ASN A 265 -11.52 -9.27 -3.70
C ASN A 265 -11.10 -9.71 -2.27
N ARG A 266 -10.21 -10.72 -2.16
CA ARG A 266 -9.75 -11.25 -0.87
C ARG A 266 -8.28 -10.95 -0.58
N VAL A 267 -7.53 -10.44 -1.54
CA VAL A 267 -6.09 -10.20 -1.39
C VAL A 267 -5.72 -8.80 -1.84
N SER A 268 -4.98 -8.11 -1.00
CA SER A 268 -4.36 -6.82 -1.27
C SER A 268 -2.86 -7.03 -1.45
N VAL A 269 -2.24 -6.40 -2.46
CA VAL A 269 -0.79 -6.32 -2.59
C VAL A 269 -0.40 -4.86 -2.55
N VAL A 270 0.19 -4.41 -1.44
CA VAL A 270 0.58 -3.01 -1.25
C VAL A 270 2.06 -2.81 -1.48
N ASN A 271 2.41 -1.70 -2.10
CA ASN A 271 3.79 -1.38 -2.48
C ASN A 271 4.45 -0.47 -1.45
N ALA A 272 5.40 -1.02 -0.68
CA ALA A 272 6.23 -0.34 0.31
C ALA A 272 7.67 -0.09 -0.20
N GLY A 273 7.84 0.16 -1.50
CA GLY A 273 9.10 0.55 -2.11
C GLY A 273 9.44 2.01 -1.83
N ILE A 274 10.72 2.33 -1.69
CA ILE A 274 11.26 3.69 -1.64
C ILE A 274 12.51 3.76 -2.53
N GLY A 275 12.50 4.65 -3.51
CA GLY A 275 13.63 4.82 -4.42
C GLY A 275 14.94 5.15 -3.70
N GLY A 276 15.98 4.32 -3.83
CA GLY A 276 17.29 4.50 -3.20
C GLY A 276 17.40 3.96 -1.78
N ASN A 277 16.37 3.26 -1.28
CA ASN A 277 16.38 2.74 0.09
C ASN A 277 17.46 1.68 0.32
N GLN A 278 17.95 1.60 1.54
CA GLN A 278 19.00 0.71 2.00
C GLN A 278 18.54 -0.10 3.21
N VAL A 279 19.05 -1.32 3.33
CA VAL A 279 18.79 -2.18 4.48
C VAL A 279 19.46 -1.61 5.74
N VAL A 280 20.75 -1.23 5.64
CA VAL A 280 21.57 -0.81 6.78
C VAL A 280 21.80 0.71 6.87
N GLY A 281 21.64 1.44 5.79
CA GLY A 281 21.88 2.89 5.75
C GLY A 281 20.59 3.71 5.46
N PRO A 282 20.64 5.02 5.64
CA PRO A 282 21.65 5.78 6.40
C PRO A 282 21.50 5.53 7.91
N LYS A 283 22.60 5.65 8.67
CA LYS A 283 22.59 5.49 10.13
C LYS A 283 21.92 6.68 10.84
N ASP A 284 22.18 7.88 10.33
CA ASP A 284 21.79 9.16 10.95
C ASP A 284 20.71 9.88 10.12
N TYR A 285 19.58 9.22 9.90
CA TYR A 285 18.46 9.84 9.18
C TYR A 285 17.58 10.67 10.12
N SER A 286 17.31 11.91 9.72
CA SER A 286 16.31 12.76 10.37
C SER A 286 15.70 13.75 9.38
N PRO A 287 14.56 14.41 9.71
CA PRO A 287 14.02 15.48 8.86
C PRO A 287 14.99 16.67 8.64
N LEU A 288 15.98 16.87 9.54
CA LEU A 288 17.00 17.92 9.40
C LEU A 288 18.24 17.43 8.64
N MET A 289 18.45 16.13 8.55
CA MET A 289 19.50 15.48 7.77
C MET A 289 18.88 14.39 6.89
N PRO A 290 18.06 14.77 5.90
CA PRO A 290 17.35 13.81 5.08
C PRO A 290 18.29 13.14 4.07
N TYR A 291 18.03 11.85 3.84
CA TYR A 291 18.64 11.08 2.76
C TYR A 291 17.60 10.81 1.67
N PRO A 292 17.91 10.98 0.37
CA PRO A 292 16.92 10.79 -0.70
C PRO A 292 16.28 9.39 -0.73
N GLY A 293 17.00 8.36 -0.29
CA GLY A 293 16.48 6.99 -0.14
C GLY A 293 15.65 6.76 1.12
N GLY A 294 15.37 7.79 1.92
CA GLY A 294 14.60 7.64 3.15
C GLY A 294 15.38 6.98 4.31
N PRO A 295 14.71 6.68 5.42
CA PRO A 295 15.30 5.94 6.54
C PRO A 295 15.59 4.49 6.14
N SER A 296 16.52 3.83 6.83
CA SER A 296 16.85 2.43 6.57
C SER A 296 15.63 1.51 6.69
N ALA A 297 15.67 0.34 6.04
CA ALA A 297 14.61 -0.66 6.14
C ALA A 297 14.22 -0.96 7.60
N GLY A 298 15.21 -1.15 8.46
CA GLY A 298 14.98 -1.40 9.88
C GLY A 298 14.26 -0.26 10.60
N ALA A 299 14.57 1.00 10.26
CA ALA A 299 13.96 2.19 10.86
C ALA A 299 12.51 2.41 10.40
N ARG A 300 12.18 2.08 9.13
CA ARG A 300 10.82 2.24 8.59
C ARG A 300 9.93 1.01 8.74
N LEU A 301 10.47 -0.11 9.24
CA LEU A 301 9.75 -1.39 9.34
C LEU A 301 8.46 -1.29 10.15
N GLU A 302 8.47 -0.54 11.27
CA GLU A 302 7.26 -0.33 12.09
C GLU A 302 6.16 0.35 11.27
N ARG A 303 6.46 1.43 10.59
CA ARG A 303 5.50 2.25 9.86
C ARG A 303 4.98 1.56 8.60
N ASP A 304 5.88 0.93 7.83
CA ASP A 304 5.59 0.46 6.46
C ASP A 304 5.23 -1.03 6.40
N VAL A 305 5.34 -1.76 7.53
CA VAL A 305 5.01 -3.19 7.61
C VAL A 305 4.23 -3.53 8.88
N LEU A 306 4.81 -3.30 10.07
CA LEU A 306 4.29 -3.86 11.33
C LEU A 306 3.00 -3.19 11.81
N SER A 307 2.76 -1.91 11.46
CA SER A 307 1.55 -1.17 11.81
C SER A 307 0.41 -1.34 10.80
N LEU A 308 0.62 -2.09 9.72
CA LEU A 308 -0.38 -2.27 8.68
C LEU A 308 -1.40 -3.35 9.05
N SER A 309 -2.63 -3.16 8.60
CA SER A 309 -3.76 -4.03 8.94
C SER A 309 -3.83 -5.26 8.04
N GLY A 310 -4.05 -6.44 8.64
CA GLY A 310 -4.37 -7.67 7.90
C GLY A 310 -3.22 -8.27 7.10
N VAL A 311 -1.97 -7.94 7.41
CA VAL A 311 -0.80 -8.47 6.71
C VAL A 311 -0.61 -9.96 7.00
N SER A 312 -0.44 -10.75 5.96
CA SER A 312 -0.13 -12.18 6.04
C SER A 312 1.22 -12.56 5.45
N THR A 313 1.76 -11.72 4.58
CA THR A 313 3.00 -12.00 3.86
C THR A 313 3.77 -10.70 3.62
N VAL A 314 5.07 -10.74 3.76
CA VAL A 314 6.01 -9.69 3.35
C VAL A 314 6.92 -10.27 2.27
N ILE A 315 7.06 -9.60 1.13
CA ILE A 315 8.06 -9.92 0.11
C ILE A 315 9.12 -8.83 0.20
N TRP A 316 10.35 -9.18 0.56
CA TRP A 316 11.43 -8.22 0.82
C TRP A 316 12.47 -8.26 -0.30
N LEU A 317 12.50 -7.20 -1.10
CA LEU A 317 13.47 -6.97 -2.18
C LEU A 317 14.28 -5.71 -1.87
N GLU A 318 15.47 -5.84 -1.35
CA GLU A 318 16.31 -4.72 -0.97
C GLU A 318 17.77 -5.14 -0.81
N GLY A 319 18.73 -4.21 -0.94
CA GLY A 319 20.16 -4.44 -0.71
C GLY A 319 21.06 -3.95 -1.84
N ILE A 320 20.53 -3.70 -3.04
CA ILE A 320 21.38 -3.24 -4.15
C ILE A 320 21.98 -1.86 -3.89
N ASN A 321 21.26 -0.98 -3.19
CA ASN A 321 21.74 0.34 -2.80
C ASN A 321 22.76 0.30 -1.67
N ASP A 322 22.68 -0.71 -0.80
CA ASP A 322 23.70 -0.96 0.24
C ASP A 322 25.05 -1.27 -0.38
N PHE A 323 25.08 -1.98 -1.52
CA PHE A 323 26.29 -2.34 -2.25
C PHE A 323 26.73 -1.29 -3.27
N SER A 324 25.99 -0.19 -3.42
CA SER A 324 26.40 0.93 -4.25
C SER A 324 27.59 1.68 -3.65
N ARG A 325 28.23 2.56 -4.44
CA ARG A 325 29.29 3.44 -3.92
C ARG A 325 28.82 4.34 -2.78
N ASN A 326 27.52 4.67 -2.74
CA ASN A 326 26.94 5.50 -1.70
C ASN A 326 26.65 4.70 -0.41
N GLY A 327 26.26 3.42 -0.54
CA GLY A 327 25.98 2.57 0.62
C GLY A 327 27.24 1.93 1.19
N ASN A 328 28.10 1.43 0.33
CA ASN A 328 29.39 0.79 0.65
C ASN A 328 29.34 -0.22 1.80
N ALA A 329 28.23 -0.94 1.94
CA ALA A 329 28.04 -1.94 2.98
C ALA A 329 28.79 -3.26 2.65
N THR A 330 29.06 -4.06 3.69
CA THR A 330 29.48 -5.44 3.50
C THR A 330 28.27 -6.37 3.36
N VAL A 331 28.49 -7.54 2.77
CA VAL A 331 27.44 -8.55 2.61
C VAL A 331 26.92 -9.01 3.98
N GLU A 332 27.81 -9.23 4.92
CA GLU A 332 27.52 -9.71 6.28
C GLU A 332 26.65 -8.69 7.05
N ALA A 333 26.93 -7.39 6.89
CA ALA A 333 26.11 -6.35 7.53
C ALA A 333 24.66 -6.36 7.00
N VAL A 334 24.48 -6.50 5.69
CA VAL A 334 23.15 -6.57 5.06
C VAL A 334 22.43 -7.86 5.48
N GLN A 335 23.12 -9.01 5.47
CA GLN A 335 22.56 -10.29 5.91
C GLN A 335 22.11 -10.24 7.37
N ALA A 336 22.92 -9.67 8.26
CA ALA A 336 22.59 -9.52 9.67
C ALA A 336 21.35 -8.63 9.89
N ALA A 337 21.29 -7.48 9.19
CA ALA A 337 20.15 -6.57 9.30
C ALA A 337 18.86 -7.17 8.72
N MET A 338 18.93 -7.92 7.62
CA MET A 338 17.77 -8.66 7.09
C MET A 338 17.30 -9.72 8.09
N LYS A 339 18.22 -10.49 8.70
CA LYS A 339 17.89 -11.49 9.71
C LYS A 339 17.18 -10.86 10.90
N GLU A 340 17.72 -9.76 11.44
CA GLU A 340 17.08 -9.00 12.53
C GLU A 340 15.68 -8.52 12.13
N GLY A 341 15.52 -7.97 10.92
CA GLY A 341 14.23 -7.51 10.42
C GLY A 341 13.20 -8.63 10.33
N VAL A 342 13.60 -9.82 9.84
CA VAL A 342 12.73 -11.02 9.80
C VAL A 342 12.34 -11.47 11.21
N GLU A 343 13.27 -11.47 12.14
CA GLU A 343 13.00 -11.80 13.54
C GLU A 343 12.00 -10.82 14.17
N ARG A 344 12.15 -9.51 13.92
CA ARG A 344 11.20 -8.47 14.37
C ARG A 344 9.81 -8.67 13.78
N ILE A 345 9.70 -8.99 12.47
CA ILE A 345 8.41 -9.26 11.83
C ILE A 345 7.75 -10.47 12.50
N ARG A 346 8.47 -11.58 12.69
CA ARG A 346 7.93 -12.80 13.31
C ARG A 346 7.50 -12.58 14.75
N ALA A 347 8.25 -11.80 15.52
CA ALA A 347 7.93 -11.47 16.90
C ALA A 347 6.65 -10.63 17.03
N ARG A 348 6.45 -9.65 16.13
CA ARG A 348 5.32 -8.72 16.19
C ARG A 348 4.07 -9.23 15.46
N MET A 349 4.24 -10.11 14.48
CA MET A 349 3.20 -10.61 13.58
C MET A 349 3.29 -12.15 13.47
N PRO A 350 2.96 -12.91 14.53
CA PRO A 350 3.04 -14.36 14.50
C PRO A 350 2.21 -14.95 13.36
N GLY A 351 2.83 -15.85 12.57
CA GLY A 351 2.20 -16.49 11.42
C GLY A 351 2.30 -15.73 10.10
N VAL A 352 2.91 -14.54 10.09
CA VAL A 352 3.24 -13.84 8.85
C VAL A 352 4.41 -14.53 8.15
N ARG A 353 4.28 -14.76 6.85
CA ARG A 353 5.38 -15.27 6.00
C ARG A 353 6.28 -14.13 5.58
N VAL A 354 7.59 -14.38 5.56
CA VAL A 354 8.57 -13.47 5.00
C VAL A 354 9.27 -14.16 3.83
N ILE A 355 9.04 -13.66 2.63
CA ILE A 355 9.61 -14.16 1.38
C ILE A 355 10.81 -13.28 1.02
N GLY A 356 11.98 -13.87 0.88
CA GLY A 356 13.14 -13.16 0.38
C GLY A 356 13.08 -13.05 -1.14
N ALA A 357 13.28 -11.85 -1.69
CA ALA A 357 13.37 -11.66 -3.12
C ALA A 357 14.84 -11.43 -3.52
N THR A 358 15.33 -12.17 -4.51
CA THR A 358 16.71 -12.01 -4.98
C THR A 358 16.88 -10.71 -5.75
N LEU A 359 18.00 -10.01 -5.52
CA LEU A 359 18.32 -8.76 -6.19
C LEU A 359 18.50 -8.99 -7.68
N THR A 360 17.85 -8.17 -8.48
CA THR A 360 18.04 -8.15 -9.93
C THR A 360 19.47 -7.74 -10.32
N PRO A 361 19.96 -8.10 -11.50
CA PRO A 361 21.27 -7.67 -11.98
C PRO A 361 21.41 -6.16 -12.05
N ALA A 362 22.59 -5.67 -11.72
CA ALA A 362 22.97 -4.26 -11.87
C ALA A 362 24.26 -4.07 -12.66
N LEU A 363 24.92 -5.16 -13.11
CA LEU A 363 26.18 -5.11 -13.83
C LEU A 363 26.03 -4.32 -15.14
N GLY A 364 26.91 -3.34 -15.34
CA GLY A 364 26.86 -2.45 -16.49
C GLY A 364 25.81 -1.35 -16.42
N ALA A 365 25.23 -1.10 -15.24
CA ALA A 365 24.36 0.06 -15.01
C ALA A 365 25.07 1.37 -15.36
N THR A 366 24.30 2.30 -15.96
CA THR A 366 24.86 3.60 -16.43
C THR A 366 24.97 4.63 -15.31
N ASN A 367 24.34 4.40 -14.16
CA ASN A 367 24.49 5.23 -12.98
C ASN A 367 25.87 5.00 -12.34
N ALA A 368 26.64 6.06 -12.12
CA ALA A 368 28.01 6.00 -11.60
C ALA A 368 28.14 5.34 -10.19
N ALA A 369 27.05 5.30 -9.44
CA ALA A 369 27.05 4.65 -8.13
C ALA A 369 26.85 3.12 -8.21
N HIS A 370 26.51 2.57 -9.37
CA HIS A 370 26.18 1.16 -9.61
C HIS A 370 26.97 0.57 -10.79
N GLY A 371 26.77 -0.71 -11.06
CA GLY A 371 27.18 -1.36 -12.29
C GLY A 371 28.60 -1.90 -12.33
N PHE A 372 29.34 -1.90 -11.24
CA PHE A 372 30.71 -2.38 -11.15
C PHE A 372 30.78 -3.82 -10.62
N ALA A 373 31.87 -4.51 -10.96
CA ALA A 373 32.04 -5.97 -10.71
C ALA A 373 31.91 -6.34 -9.22
N GLU A 374 32.56 -5.57 -8.32
CA GLU A 374 32.50 -5.86 -6.88
C GLU A 374 31.06 -5.78 -6.33
N GLN A 375 30.26 -4.83 -6.81
CA GLN A 375 28.83 -4.76 -6.47
C GLN A 375 28.08 -6.04 -6.89
N ASP A 376 28.36 -6.54 -8.08
CA ASP A 376 27.71 -7.74 -8.60
C ASP A 376 28.13 -8.99 -7.81
N GLU A 377 29.37 -9.06 -7.34
CA GLU A 377 29.82 -10.15 -6.44
C GLU A 377 29.09 -10.10 -5.11
N LYS A 378 28.98 -8.92 -4.48
CA LYS A 378 28.20 -8.72 -3.25
C LYS A 378 26.73 -9.08 -3.45
N ARG A 379 26.13 -8.66 -4.58
CA ARG A 379 24.77 -9.00 -4.97
C ARG A 379 24.56 -10.51 -5.07
N LYS A 380 25.47 -11.23 -5.76
CA LYS A 380 25.43 -12.69 -5.89
C LYS A 380 25.53 -13.39 -4.54
N ALA A 381 26.42 -12.94 -3.67
CA ALA A 381 26.58 -13.49 -2.31
C ALA A 381 25.31 -13.28 -1.45
N LEU A 382 24.68 -12.11 -1.55
CA LEU A 382 23.39 -11.87 -0.87
C LEU A 382 22.28 -12.73 -1.48
N ASN A 383 22.22 -12.88 -2.81
CA ASN A 383 21.23 -13.73 -3.45
C ASN A 383 21.38 -15.21 -3.04
N GLU A 384 22.60 -15.71 -2.86
CA GLU A 384 22.83 -17.06 -2.33
C GLU A 384 22.34 -17.18 -0.90
N PHE A 385 22.61 -16.19 -0.04
CA PHE A 385 22.05 -16.15 1.31
C PHE A 385 20.51 -16.16 1.29
N ILE A 386 19.88 -15.37 0.42
CA ILE A 386 18.41 -15.35 0.30
C ILE A 386 17.88 -16.73 -0.09
N ARG A 387 18.55 -17.45 -1.01
CA ARG A 387 18.12 -18.77 -1.47
C ARG A 387 18.35 -19.89 -0.44
N ALA A 388 19.45 -19.84 0.31
CA ALA A 388 19.96 -21.02 1.03
C ALA A 388 19.99 -20.88 2.56
N SER A 389 19.87 -19.67 3.13
CA SER A 389 20.07 -19.46 4.58
C SER A 389 18.99 -20.03 5.49
N GLY A 390 17.79 -20.30 4.97
CA GLY A 390 16.63 -20.68 5.78
C GLY A 390 16.05 -19.53 6.64
N VAL A 391 16.52 -18.30 6.45
CA VAL A 391 15.98 -17.10 7.13
C VAL A 391 14.57 -16.78 6.62
N PHE A 392 14.34 -16.95 5.33
CA PHE A 392 13.08 -16.66 4.66
C PHE A 392 12.20 -17.91 4.54
N ASP A 393 10.88 -17.73 4.52
CA ASP A 393 9.90 -18.82 4.39
C ASP A 393 9.70 -19.26 2.92
N GLY A 394 10.37 -18.60 1.99
CA GLY A 394 10.35 -18.88 0.56
C GLY A 394 11.16 -17.83 -0.20
N VAL A 395 11.31 -18.03 -1.50
CA VAL A 395 12.11 -17.15 -2.37
C VAL A 395 11.32 -16.73 -3.59
N ALA A 396 11.36 -15.43 -3.90
CA ALA A 396 10.96 -14.86 -5.20
C ALA A 396 12.24 -14.60 -6.00
N ASP A 397 12.57 -15.50 -6.96
CA ASP A 397 13.85 -15.44 -7.67
C ASP A 397 13.82 -14.48 -8.85
N PHE A 398 13.90 -13.18 -8.55
CA PHE A 398 13.91 -12.11 -9.54
C PHE A 398 15.23 -12.03 -10.32
N ASP A 399 16.35 -12.43 -9.71
CA ASP A 399 17.63 -12.55 -10.41
C ASP A 399 17.51 -13.53 -11.59
N SER A 400 17.01 -14.73 -11.33
CA SER A 400 16.81 -15.75 -12.37
C SER A 400 15.83 -15.29 -13.46
N ALA A 401 14.78 -14.56 -13.09
CA ALA A 401 13.78 -14.06 -14.02
C ALA A 401 14.32 -12.97 -14.96
N THR A 402 15.28 -12.15 -14.50
CA THR A 402 15.68 -10.92 -15.21
C THR A 402 17.12 -10.93 -15.75
N ARG A 403 17.97 -11.86 -15.28
CA ARG A 403 19.38 -11.92 -15.64
C ARG A 403 19.61 -12.50 -17.03
N ASP A 404 20.42 -11.82 -17.82
CA ASP A 404 21.00 -12.36 -19.04
C ASP A 404 22.17 -13.31 -18.70
N PRO A 405 22.08 -14.59 -19.04
CA PRO A 405 23.14 -15.55 -18.71
C PRO A 405 24.47 -15.28 -19.44
N ALA A 406 24.44 -14.57 -20.58
CA ALA A 406 25.64 -14.28 -21.37
C ALA A 406 26.45 -13.12 -20.80
N THR A 407 25.79 -12.09 -20.29
CA THR A 407 26.44 -10.85 -19.83
C THR A 407 26.45 -10.70 -18.31
N GLY A 408 25.57 -11.39 -17.60
CA GLY A 408 25.35 -11.23 -16.17
C GLY A 408 24.55 -9.99 -15.78
N GLY A 409 24.24 -9.11 -16.72
CA GLY A 409 23.41 -7.93 -16.54
C GLY A 409 21.93 -8.21 -16.73
N LEU A 410 21.10 -7.17 -16.78
CA LEU A 410 19.70 -7.29 -17.17
C LEU A 410 19.58 -7.77 -18.61
N LYS A 411 18.58 -8.61 -18.90
CA LYS A 411 18.25 -9.00 -20.28
C LYS A 411 18.01 -7.77 -21.14
N PRO A 412 18.51 -7.71 -22.38
CA PRO A 412 18.39 -6.53 -23.25
C PRO A 412 16.96 -6.02 -23.43
N GLU A 413 15.98 -6.93 -23.55
CA GLU A 413 14.56 -6.59 -23.68
C GLU A 413 13.95 -5.93 -22.44
N PHE A 414 14.63 -5.99 -21.29
CA PHE A 414 14.20 -5.37 -20.04
C PHE A 414 14.88 -4.01 -19.78
N VAL A 415 15.76 -3.56 -20.65
CA VAL A 415 16.52 -2.31 -20.48
C VAL A 415 15.88 -1.14 -21.21
N HIS A 416 15.61 -1.31 -22.52
CA HIS A 416 15.18 -0.22 -23.38
C HIS A 416 13.68 0.07 -23.30
N ASN A 417 13.27 1.17 -23.94
CA ASN A 417 11.85 1.57 -24.03
C ASN A 417 11.17 1.75 -22.68
N THR A 418 11.86 2.38 -21.74
CA THR A 418 11.25 2.75 -20.47
C THR A 418 10.30 3.93 -20.66
N THR A 419 9.23 4.00 -19.85
CA THR A 419 8.23 5.05 -19.97
C THR A 419 8.60 6.32 -19.19
N THR A 420 9.35 6.18 -18.12
CA THR A 420 9.74 7.30 -17.26
C THR A 420 11.25 7.50 -17.13
N GLY A 421 12.05 6.59 -17.67
CA GLY A 421 13.50 6.59 -17.60
C GLY A 421 14.23 6.63 -18.95
N GLY A 422 13.56 6.99 -20.07
CA GLY A 422 14.16 7.09 -21.39
C GLY A 422 14.69 5.75 -21.90
N ASP A 423 15.96 5.72 -22.38
CA ASP A 423 16.59 4.49 -22.91
C ASP A 423 16.91 3.43 -21.85
N GLY A 424 16.64 3.73 -20.56
CA GLY A 424 16.94 2.85 -19.45
C GLY A 424 18.35 3.02 -18.90
N ASP A 425 18.56 2.50 -17.70
CA ASP A 425 19.79 2.67 -16.94
C ASP A 425 20.52 1.34 -16.62
N ARG A 426 20.00 0.21 -17.10
CA ARG A 426 20.50 -1.15 -16.84
C ARG A 426 20.55 -1.57 -15.36
N LEU A 427 19.87 -0.80 -14.50
CA LEU A 427 19.66 -1.09 -13.10
C LEU A 427 18.19 -1.41 -12.82
N HIS A 428 17.31 -0.56 -13.36
CA HIS A 428 15.88 -0.67 -13.18
C HIS A 428 15.25 -1.31 -14.42
N PRO A 429 14.50 -2.40 -14.26
CA PRO A 429 13.80 -3.01 -15.37
C PRO A 429 12.76 -2.06 -15.98
N ASN A 430 12.52 -2.19 -17.28
CA ASN A 430 11.36 -1.60 -17.91
C ASN A 430 10.08 -2.38 -17.57
N ARG A 431 8.95 -1.97 -18.15
CA ARG A 431 7.65 -2.63 -17.96
C ARG A 431 7.68 -4.14 -18.21
N LEU A 432 8.39 -4.63 -19.23
CA LEU A 432 8.49 -6.07 -19.52
C LEU A 432 9.25 -6.81 -18.42
N GLY A 433 10.33 -6.23 -17.90
CA GLY A 433 11.07 -6.79 -16.78
C GLY A 433 10.22 -6.84 -15.49
N TYR A 434 9.43 -5.81 -15.22
CA TYR A 434 8.49 -5.84 -14.08
C TYR A 434 7.39 -6.90 -14.24
N ILE A 435 6.93 -7.13 -15.48
CA ILE A 435 6.01 -8.25 -15.76
C ILE A 435 6.71 -9.58 -15.46
N ALA A 436 7.93 -9.78 -15.94
CA ALA A 436 8.69 -11.00 -15.67
C ALA A 436 8.89 -11.25 -14.17
N MET A 437 9.25 -10.22 -13.39
CA MET A 437 9.36 -10.31 -11.95
C MET A 437 8.04 -10.71 -11.28
N GLY A 438 6.96 -9.99 -11.58
CA GLY A 438 5.64 -10.29 -11.01
C GLY A 438 5.12 -11.69 -11.40
N MET A 439 5.49 -12.19 -12.58
CA MET A 439 5.18 -13.56 -13.04
C MET A 439 6.02 -14.63 -12.33
N ALA A 440 7.24 -14.31 -11.90
CA ALA A 440 8.14 -15.24 -11.22
C ALA A 440 7.70 -15.58 -9.78
N VAL A 441 6.82 -14.78 -9.17
CA VAL A 441 6.31 -15.06 -7.82
C VAL A 441 5.38 -16.28 -7.85
N ASP A 442 5.68 -17.30 -7.04
CA ASP A 442 4.79 -18.45 -6.87
C ASP A 442 3.57 -18.07 -6.01
N LEU A 443 2.37 -18.13 -6.61
CA LEU A 443 1.13 -17.80 -5.93
C LEU A 443 0.78 -18.73 -4.76
N ASN A 444 1.33 -19.94 -4.71
CA ASN A 444 1.10 -20.87 -3.58
C ASN A 444 1.74 -20.36 -2.29
N MET A 445 2.84 -19.63 -2.38
CA MET A 445 3.48 -18.99 -1.23
C MET A 445 2.68 -17.79 -0.69
N MET A 446 1.74 -17.26 -1.47
CA MET A 446 0.98 -16.04 -1.15
C MET A 446 -0.30 -16.31 -0.33
N ARG A 447 -0.63 -17.56 -0.06
CA ARG A 447 -1.78 -17.91 0.79
C ARG A 447 -1.38 -17.82 2.27
N PRO A 448 -2.25 -17.31 3.15
CA PRO A 448 -1.99 -17.34 4.60
C PRO A 448 -1.65 -18.76 5.06
N LEU A 449 -0.76 -18.87 6.03
CA LEU A 449 -0.57 -20.14 6.73
C LEU A 449 -1.92 -20.51 7.39
N ALA A 450 -2.34 -21.76 7.26
CA ALA A 450 -3.48 -22.23 8.04
C ALA A 450 -3.17 -21.95 9.52
N ALA A 451 -4.11 -21.32 10.23
CA ALA A 451 -3.96 -21.15 11.66
C ALA A 451 -3.66 -22.53 12.26
N LYS A 452 -2.53 -22.68 12.94
CA LYS A 452 -2.28 -23.89 13.72
C LYS A 452 -3.48 -24.04 14.64
N ALA A 453 -4.21 -25.16 14.53
CA ALA A 453 -5.25 -25.45 15.50
C ALA A 453 -4.60 -25.30 16.89
N ALA A 454 -5.22 -24.47 17.74
CA ALA A 454 -4.77 -24.37 19.12
C ALA A 454 -4.77 -25.78 19.73
N PRO A 455 -3.73 -26.16 20.50
CA PRO A 455 -3.62 -27.47 21.11
C PRO A 455 -4.77 -27.74 22.07
#